data_1df9034a3745f131a66e177a5420ca03
#
_entry.id   1df9034a3745f131a66e177a5420ca03
#
_cell.length_a   1.000
_cell.length_b   1.000
_cell.length_c   1.000
_cell.angle_alpha   90.00
_cell.angle_beta   90.00
_cell.angle_gamma   90.00
#
_symmetry.space_group_name_H-M   'P 1'
#
loop_
_entity.id
_entity.type
_entity.pdbx_description
1 polymer ?
#
loop_
_entity_poly.entity_id
_entity_poly.type
_entity_poly.pdbx_seq_one_letter_code
_entity_poly.pdbx_strand_id
1 'polypeptide(L)' 'MKRGELVKRINKIAKAQGESAVYTEGGRHTHVRIGDKQTTIPRHSEVNELTARGILKFLGGEK' A
#
# COMPACT_ATOMS: atom_id res chain seq x y z
N MET A 1 4.49 5.30 10.67
CA MET A 1 3.62 4.10 10.62
C MET A 1 4.47 2.87 10.38
N LYS A 2 4.22 1.81 11.06
CA LYS A 2 4.92 0.56 10.85
C LYS A 2 4.55 -0.03 9.50
N ARG A 3 5.53 -0.64 8.81
CA ARG A 3 5.27 -1.23 7.51
C ARG A 3 4.18 -2.30 7.58
N GLY A 4 4.20 -3.11 8.64
CA GLY A 4 3.17 -4.14 8.83
C GLY A 4 1.78 -3.55 8.95
N GLU A 5 1.66 -2.43 9.62
CA GLU A 5 0.37 -1.76 9.74
C GLU A 5 -0.07 -1.16 8.42
N LEU A 6 0.88 -0.62 7.66
CA LEU A 6 0.57 -0.08 6.34
C LEU A 6 0.02 -1.17 5.43
N VAL A 7 0.68 -2.34 5.41
CA VAL A 7 0.22 -3.48 4.62
C VAL A 7 -1.18 -3.91 5.05
N LYS A 8 -1.41 -3.94 6.36
CA LYS A 8 -2.72 -4.32 6.89
C LYS A 8 -3.81 -3.36 6.41
N ARG A 9 -3.52 -2.06 6.42
CA ARG A 9 -4.48 -1.07 5.95
C ARG A 9 -4.71 -1.15 4.45
N ILE A 10 -3.66 -1.45 3.69
CA ILE A 10 -3.78 -1.64 2.25
C ILE A 10 -4.70 -2.81 1.95
N ASN A 11 -4.52 -3.93 2.66
CA ASN A 11 -5.36 -5.11 2.47
C ASN A 11 -6.82 -4.80 2.80
N LYS A 12 -7.05 -4.01 3.83
CA LYS A 12 -8.40 -3.61 4.22
C LYS A 12 -9.06 -2.76 3.14
N ILE A 13 -8.29 -1.84 2.55
CA ILE A 13 -8.77 -1.00 1.46
C ILE A 13 -9.17 -1.88 0.26
N ALA A 14 -8.30 -2.81 -0.10
CA ALA A 14 -8.58 -3.71 -1.22
C ALA A 14 -9.87 -4.49 -0.99
N LYS A 15 -10.03 -5.03 0.21
CA LYS A 15 -11.21 -5.80 0.56
C LYS A 15 -12.48 -4.94 0.46
N ALA A 16 -12.39 -3.69 0.92
CA ALA A 16 -13.53 -2.79 0.86
C ALA A 16 -13.93 -2.45 -0.56
N GLN A 17 -12.98 -2.56 -1.52
CA GLN A 17 -13.26 -2.32 -2.93
C GLN A 17 -13.65 -3.59 -3.68
N GLY A 18 -13.72 -4.71 -2.98
CA GLY A 18 -13.99 -5.99 -3.64
C GLY A 18 -12.80 -6.49 -4.46
N GLU A 19 -11.59 -6.04 -4.11
CA GLU A 19 -10.36 -6.38 -4.81
C GLU A 19 -9.40 -7.10 -3.88
N SER A 20 -8.29 -7.52 -4.45
CA SER A 20 -7.20 -8.10 -3.68
C SER A 20 -5.94 -7.29 -3.93
N ALA A 21 -5.19 -7.03 -2.87
CA ALA A 21 -3.91 -6.35 -3.00
C ALA A 21 -2.89 -7.37 -3.47
N VAL A 22 -2.21 -7.07 -4.56
CA VAL A 22 -1.18 -7.93 -5.14
C VAL A 22 0.18 -7.32 -4.85
N TYR A 23 1.05 -8.08 -4.23
CA TYR A 23 2.38 -7.62 -3.86
C TYR A 23 3.42 -8.32 -4.72
N THR A 24 4.34 -7.54 -5.26
CA THR A 24 5.42 -8.06 -6.09
C THR A 24 6.72 -7.47 -5.58
N GLU A 25 7.70 -8.32 -5.30
CA GLU A 25 9.01 -7.86 -4.90
C GLU A 25 9.84 -7.56 -6.14
N GLY A 26 10.40 -6.38 -6.19
CA GLY A 26 11.22 -5.99 -7.32
C GLY A 26 12.26 -4.99 -6.89
N GLY A 27 13.53 -5.30 -7.15
CA GLY A 27 14.61 -4.39 -6.82
C GLY A 27 14.62 -4.02 -5.35
N ARG A 28 14.54 -2.73 -5.08
CA ARG A 28 14.65 -2.21 -3.72
C ARG A 28 13.32 -1.90 -3.07
N HIS A 29 12.23 -2.14 -3.79
CA HIS A 29 10.91 -1.78 -3.29
C HIS A 29 9.95 -2.91 -3.48
N THR A 30 8.92 -2.90 -2.65
CA THR A 30 7.78 -3.80 -2.82
C THR A 30 6.73 -3.05 -3.61
N HIS A 31 6.27 -3.65 -4.69
CA HIS A 31 5.18 -3.08 -5.49
C HIS A 31 3.86 -3.63 -4.99
N VAL A 32 2.87 -2.76 -4.90
CA VAL A 32 1.53 -3.18 -4.51
C VAL A 32 0.53 -2.66 -5.53
N ARG A 33 -0.41 -3.50 -5.90
CA ARG A 33 -1.43 -3.13 -6.87
C ARG A 33 -2.81 -3.53 -6.35
N ILE A 34 -3.76 -2.61 -6.50
CA ILE A 34 -5.16 -2.86 -6.23
C ILE A 34 -5.92 -2.45 -7.48
N GLY A 35 -6.52 -3.41 -8.18
CA GLY A 35 -7.19 -3.12 -9.44
C GLY A 35 -6.17 -2.64 -10.46
N ASP A 36 -6.39 -1.44 -10.98
CA ASP A 36 -5.49 -0.84 -11.95
C ASP A 36 -4.54 0.19 -11.34
N LYS A 37 -4.58 0.35 -10.03
CA LYS A 37 -3.71 1.29 -9.32
C LYS A 37 -2.51 0.56 -8.75
N GLN A 38 -1.33 1.06 -9.05
CA GLN A 38 -0.09 0.44 -8.57
C GLN A 38 0.82 1.51 -7.99
N THR A 39 1.46 1.17 -6.89
CA THR A 39 2.45 2.04 -6.27
C THR A 39 3.50 1.19 -5.60
N THR A 40 4.48 1.82 -4.98
CA THR A 40 5.54 1.12 -4.27
C THR A 40 5.48 1.45 -2.80
N ILE A 41 5.91 0.51 -1.96
CA ILE A 41 6.04 0.75 -0.53
C ILE A 41 7.48 0.47 -0.13
N PRO A 42 8.03 1.28 0.80
CA PRO A 42 9.40 1.05 1.27
C PRO A 42 9.51 -0.26 2.02
N ARG A 43 10.70 -0.83 2.01
CA ARG A 43 10.96 -2.06 2.76
C ARG A 43 11.40 -1.79 4.19
N HIS A 44 11.50 -0.52 4.57
CA HIS A 44 11.86 -0.16 5.94
C HIS A 44 10.74 -0.56 6.89
N SER A 45 11.11 -0.97 8.09
CA SER A 45 10.13 -1.36 9.10
C SER A 45 9.28 -0.18 9.53
N GLU A 46 9.83 1.03 9.42
CA GLU A 46 9.11 2.24 9.76
C GLU A 46 8.93 3.08 8.51
N VAL A 47 7.70 3.39 8.17
CA VAL A 47 7.37 4.17 6.98
C VAL A 47 6.97 5.58 7.40
N ASN A 48 7.54 6.58 6.72
CA ASN A 48 7.21 7.97 6.99
C ASN A 48 5.70 8.17 6.88
N GLU A 49 5.15 8.93 7.81
CA GLU A 49 3.70 9.12 7.91
C GLU A 49 3.11 9.74 6.64
N LEU A 50 3.79 10.72 6.08
CA LEU A 50 3.31 11.36 4.86
C LEU A 50 3.35 10.39 3.68
N THR A 51 4.40 9.58 3.60
CA THR A 51 4.52 8.56 2.57
C THR A 51 3.39 7.55 2.70
N ALA A 52 3.15 7.06 3.92
CA ALA A 52 2.11 6.08 4.16
C ALA A 52 0.73 6.63 3.80
N ARG A 53 0.45 7.86 4.19
CA ARG A 53 -0.83 8.49 3.87
C ARG A 53 -1.02 8.65 2.37
N GLY A 54 0.04 9.02 1.66
CA GLY A 54 -0.01 9.17 0.21
C GLY A 54 -0.34 7.85 -0.47
N ILE A 55 0.29 6.78 -0.01
CA ILE A 55 0.04 5.45 -0.55
C ILE A 55 -1.41 5.05 -0.33
N LEU A 56 -1.90 5.20 0.90
CA LEU A 56 -3.26 4.81 1.23
C LEU A 56 -4.28 5.65 0.47
N LYS A 57 -4.04 6.94 0.35
CA LYS A 57 -4.92 7.82 -0.38
C LYS A 57 -4.97 7.45 -1.86
N PHE A 58 -3.82 7.15 -2.44
CA PHE A 58 -3.74 6.78 -3.85
C PHE A 58 -4.50 5.48 -4.11
N LEU A 59 -4.24 4.46 -3.31
CA LEU A 59 -4.86 3.15 -3.52
C LEU A 59 -6.34 3.15 -3.16
N GLY A 60 -6.71 3.87 -2.12
CA GLY A 60 -8.08 3.90 -1.65
C GLY A 60 -8.96 4.92 -2.31
N GLY A 61 -8.38 5.84 -3.07
CA GLY A 61 -9.13 6.95 -3.65
C GLY A 61 -9.72 7.83 -2.56
N GLU A 62 -9.11 7.85 -1.40
CA GLU A 62 -9.57 8.59 -0.25
C GLU A 62 -9.41 10.09 -0.48
N LYS A 63 -10.38 10.86 -0.02
CA LYS A 63 -10.38 12.30 -0.21
C LYS A 63 -9.78 13.05 0.96
#